data_f0671a0465ffbc503a76217e8ac08957
#
_entry.id   f0671a0465ffbc503a76217e8ac08957
#
_cell.length_a   1.000
_cell.length_b   1.000
_cell.length_c   1.000
_cell.angle_alpha   90.00
_cell.angle_beta   90.00
_cell.angle_gamma   90.00
#
_symmetry.space_group_name_H-M   'P 1'
#
loop_
_entity.id
_entity.type
_entity.pdbx_description
1 polymer ?
#
loop_
_entity_poly.entity_id
_entity_poly.type
_entity_poly.pdbx_seq_one_letter_code
_entity_poly.pdbx_strand_id
1 'polypeptide(L)'
;VSGFDETVETSLSVDVIHGRAIDVLLRTEPANPTSGEQVVIELFAEDVKGNRWVVDGSINMTMGTSEELVEEDSYVLLQAQRAQSWRFEGSWYDNATGTVFAASTSFDVRTGRLAFITLDGEGTQVPADGSLDLNPKFFDSSGNQLEEVALNWTLDGEDITLEMLLNDGRWTATNIGGHEIRVNADGVFATVRLTVVAGTAHGLTTDADDGLVVKAGEPHDLFIQVVDVHGNIEESTSVTTTLDASLGELTTSQVGLGYWQFIGKKVGTYSLVLEDEGATHTIPLTIEAGAPVRIQASI
;
A
#
# COMPACT_ATOMS: atom_id res chain seq x y z
N VAL A 1 -30.72 -68.78 -60.54
CA VAL A 1 -30.25 -69.21 -59.25
C VAL A 1 -29.28 -68.07 -58.78
N SER A 2 -29.81 -67.28 -57.89
CA SER A 2 -29.01 -66.13 -57.21
C SER A 2 -28.39 -66.74 -55.96
N GLY A 3 -27.07 -66.86 -56.01
CA GLY A 3 -26.29 -67.17 -54.81
C GLY A 3 -26.24 -65.94 -53.93
N PHE A 4 -26.72 -66.00 -52.71
CA PHE A 4 -26.42 -65.03 -51.68
C PHE A 4 -25.02 -65.31 -51.19
N ASP A 5 -24.10 -64.36 -51.39
CA ASP A 5 -22.79 -64.32 -50.77
C ASP A 5 -22.98 -63.74 -49.35
N GLU A 6 -23.18 -64.62 -48.37
CA GLU A 6 -23.20 -64.21 -46.96
C GLU A 6 -21.74 -64.05 -46.49
N THR A 7 -21.25 -62.83 -46.46
CA THR A 7 -20.02 -62.48 -45.76
C THR A 7 -20.25 -62.62 -44.24
N VAL A 8 -19.74 -63.66 -43.64
CA VAL A 8 -19.69 -63.83 -42.20
C VAL A 8 -18.50 -63.01 -41.65
N GLU A 9 -18.78 -61.86 -41.07
CA GLU A 9 -17.78 -61.09 -40.32
C GLU A 9 -17.66 -61.64 -38.90
N THR A 10 -16.47 -62.08 -38.55
CA THR A 10 -16.11 -62.42 -37.14
C THR A 10 -15.13 -61.38 -36.59
N SER A 11 -15.46 -60.78 -35.48
CA SER A 11 -14.55 -59.89 -34.74
C SER A 11 -13.85 -60.66 -33.63
N LEU A 12 -12.52 -60.53 -33.54
CA LEU A 12 -11.73 -61.02 -32.43
C LEU A 12 -11.30 -59.80 -31.59
N SER A 13 -11.69 -59.79 -30.33
CA SER A 13 -11.20 -58.81 -29.35
C SER A 13 -9.91 -59.40 -28.70
N VAL A 14 -8.85 -58.64 -28.76
CA VAL A 14 -7.59 -58.97 -28.11
C VAL A 14 -7.25 -57.89 -27.10
N ASP A 15 -7.18 -58.24 -25.83
CA ASP A 15 -6.70 -57.37 -24.77
C ASP A 15 -5.18 -57.51 -24.65
N VAL A 16 -4.50 -56.37 -24.85
CA VAL A 16 -3.05 -56.27 -24.62
C VAL A 16 -2.84 -55.73 -23.21
N ILE A 17 -2.28 -56.59 -22.34
CA ILE A 17 -1.90 -56.21 -20.98
C ILE A 17 -0.43 -55.75 -20.95
N HIS A 18 -0.10 -54.92 -19.92
CA HIS A 18 1.29 -54.49 -19.69
C HIS A 18 2.23 -55.68 -19.49
N GLY A 19 3.51 -55.50 -19.81
CA GLY A 19 4.60 -56.44 -19.53
C GLY A 19 5.04 -56.38 -18.05
N ARG A 20 6.20 -57.00 -17.80
CA ARG A 20 6.86 -56.90 -16.50
C ARG A 20 7.38 -55.48 -16.27
N ALA A 21 7.19 -54.93 -15.06
CA ALA A 21 7.75 -53.64 -14.68
C ALA A 21 9.29 -53.66 -14.73
N ILE A 22 9.87 -52.63 -15.25
CA ILE A 22 11.32 -52.38 -15.25
C ILE A 22 11.66 -51.10 -14.48
N ASP A 23 10.68 -50.19 -14.31
CA ASP A 23 10.85 -48.91 -13.63
C ASP A 23 9.52 -48.44 -13.03
N VAL A 24 9.60 -47.43 -12.14
CA VAL A 24 8.45 -46.68 -11.63
C VAL A 24 8.71 -45.18 -11.77
N LEU A 25 7.63 -44.40 -11.91
CA LEU A 25 7.69 -42.98 -12.01
C LEU A 25 6.52 -42.33 -11.23
N LEU A 26 6.78 -41.15 -10.66
CA LEU A 26 5.75 -40.28 -10.10
C LEU A 26 5.31 -39.30 -11.14
N ARG A 27 4.00 -39.21 -11.36
CA ARG A 27 3.36 -38.21 -12.22
C ARG A 27 2.60 -37.20 -11.39
N THR A 28 2.68 -35.95 -11.77
CA THR A 28 1.91 -34.84 -11.19
C THR A 28 1.00 -34.22 -12.23
N GLU A 29 -0.27 -33.96 -11.86
CA GLU A 29 -1.25 -33.33 -12.74
C GLU A 29 -2.02 -32.26 -11.96
N PRO A 30 -1.96 -30.97 -12.35
CA PRO A 30 -1.16 -30.43 -13.45
C PRO A 30 0.35 -30.46 -13.17
N ALA A 31 1.17 -30.46 -14.21
CA ALA A 31 2.64 -30.49 -14.09
C ALA A 31 3.24 -29.13 -13.65
N ASN A 32 2.52 -28.03 -13.83
CA ASN A 32 2.92 -26.67 -13.43
C ASN A 32 1.77 -25.98 -12.70
N PRO A 33 1.46 -26.41 -11.47
CA PRO A 33 0.32 -25.90 -10.74
C PRO A 33 0.53 -24.45 -10.28
N THR A 34 -0.59 -23.74 -10.11
CA THR A 34 -0.66 -22.46 -9.43
C THR A 34 -1.33 -22.62 -8.07
N SER A 35 -1.06 -21.70 -7.15
CA SER A 35 -1.68 -21.65 -5.84
C SER A 35 -3.22 -21.66 -5.96
N GLY A 36 -3.86 -22.48 -5.14
CA GLY A 36 -5.29 -22.74 -5.15
C GLY A 36 -5.71 -23.93 -6.02
N GLU A 37 -4.82 -24.48 -6.86
CA GLU A 37 -5.11 -25.67 -7.66
C GLU A 37 -4.90 -26.96 -6.85
N GLN A 38 -5.68 -27.97 -7.19
CA GLN A 38 -5.50 -29.32 -6.68
C GLN A 38 -4.51 -30.06 -7.59
N VAL A 39 -3.50 -30.68 -6.99
CA VAL A 39 -2.49 -31.49 -7.69
C VAL A 39 -2.66 -32.94 -7.31
N VAL A 40 -2.78 -33.80 -8.30
CA VAL A 40 -2.81 -35.26 -8.13
C VAL A 40 -1.39 -35.79 -8.32
N ILE A 41 -0.90 -36.59 -7.37
CA ILE A 41 0.39 -37.29 -7.44
C ILE A 41 0.11 -38.79 -7.47
N GLU A 42 0.47 -39.43 -8.58
CA GLU A 42 0.26 -40.89 -8.79
C GLU A 42 1.55 -41.61 -9.08
N LEU A 43 1.62 -42.85 -8.63
CA LEU A 43 2.75 -43.76 -8.90
C LEU A 43 2.41 -44.69 -10.03
N PHE A 44 3.24 -44.73 -11.07
CA PHE A 44 3.10 -45.60 -12.23
C PHE A 44 4.26 -46.57 -12.33
N ALA A 45 3.98 -47.80 -12.69
CA ALA A 45 4.98 -48.73 -13.18
C ALA A 45 5.07 -48.59 -14.72
N GLU A 46 6.26 -48.87 -15.26
CA GLU A 46 6.54 -48.86 -16.69
C GLU A 46 7.22 -50.17 -17.13
N ASP A 47 6.76 -50.71 -18.27
CA ASP A 47 7.41 -51.89 -18.88
C ASP A 47 8.43 -51.50 -19.96
N VAL A 48 9.17 -52.50 -20.46
CA VAL A 48 10.20 -52.34 -21.49
C VAL A 48 9.68 -51.73 -22.79
N LYS A 49 8.37 -51.68 -23.03
CA LYS A 49 7.71 -51.10 -24.18
C LYS A 49 7.17 -49.71 -23.92
N GLY A 50 7.34 -49.18 -22.69
CA GLY A 50 6.83 -47.89 -22.27
C GLY A 50 5.33 -47.87 -21.93
N ASN A 51 4.70 -49.03 -21.76
CA ASN A 51 3.36 -49.11 -21.24
C ASN A 51 3.37 -48.78 -19.75
N ARG A 52 2.46 -47.91 -19.33
CA ARG A 52 2.33 -47.42 -17.95
C ARG A 52 1.01 -47.81 -17.35
N TRP A 53 1.03 -48.17 -16.06
CA TRP A 53 -0.17 -48.47 -15.28
C TRP A 53 0.01 -48.00 -13.85
N VAL A 54 -1.08 -47.55 -13.22
CA VAL A 54 -1.09 -47.14 -11.82
C VAL A 54 -0.77 -48.31 -10.92
N VAL A 55 0.07 -48.13 -9.92
CA VAL A 55 0.42 -49.12 -8.93
C VAL A 55 0.10 -48.62 -7.51
N ASP A 56 -0.35 -49.52 -6.68
CA ASP A 56 -0.63 -49.27 -5.28
C ASP A 56 0.69 -49.37 -4.48
N GLY A 57 1.28 -48.21 -4.22
CA GLY A 57 2.56 -48.05 -3.53
C GLY A 57 2.51 -46.92 -2.52
N SER A 58 3.57 -46.74 -1.76
CA SER A 58 3.65 -45.58 -0.85
C SER A 58 4.16 -44.34 -1.55
N ILE A 59 3.50 -43.23 -1.33
CA ILE A 59 3.93 -41.90 -1.78
C ILE A 59 4.12 -41.03 -0.54
N ASN A 60 5.35 -40.51 -0.35
CA ASN A 60 5.70 -39.70 0.81
C ASN A 60 6.19 -38.34 0.35
N MET A 61 5.75 -37.32 1.03
CA MET A 61 6.26 -35.95 0.85
C MET A 61 7.59 -35.82 1.60
N THR A 62 8.63 -35.33 0.92
CA THR A 62 9.95 -35.06 1.51
C THR A 62 10.26 -33.56 1.61
N MET A 63 9.50 -32.72 0.88
CA MET A 63 9.56 -31.27 0.97
C MET A 63 8.17 -30.68 0.74
N GLY A 64 7.73 -29.76 1.61
CA GLY A 64 6.42 -29.12 1.59
C GLY A 64 5.77 -29.09 2.97
N THR A 65 4.46 -28.88 3.02
CA THR A 65 3.64 -28.86 4.25
C THR A 65 2.57 -29.94 4.23
N SER A 66 2.53 -30.79 5.25
CA SER A 66 1.59 -31.94 5.31
C SER A 66 0.12 -31.55 5.47
N GLU A 67 -0.17 -30.33 5.93
CA GLU A 67 -1.55 -29.82 6.13
C GLU A 67 -2.34 -29.70 4.83
N GLU A 68 -1.66 -29.67 3.69
CA GLU A 68 -2.27 -29.53 2.37
C GLU A 68 -2.47 -30.89 1.66
N LEU A 69 -2.15 -32.02 2.31
CA LEU A 69 -2.19 -33.36 1.71
C LEU A 69 -3.41 -34.17 2.14
N VAL A 70 -3.99 -34.88 1.18
CA VAL A 70 -4.99 -35.92 1.40
C VAL A 70 -4.47 -37.18 0.75
N GLU A 71 -4.22 -38.24 1.56
CA GLU A 71 -3.78 -39.55 1.09
C GLU A 71 -5.00 -40.38 0.71
N GLU A 72 -4.97 -40.98 -0.48
CA GLU A 72 -5.94 -41.93 -1.00
C GLU A 72 -5.24 -43.25 -1.32
N ASP A 73 -5.98 -44.32 -1.63
CA ASP A 73 -5.46 -45.66 -1.79
C ASP A 73 -4.34 -45.81 -2.85
N SER A 74 -4.42 -45.03 -3.96
CA SER A 74 -3.51 -45.12 -5.10
C SER A 74 -2.88 -43.79 -5.53
N TYR A 75 -3.20 -42.70 -4.88
CA TYR A 75 -2.67 -41.36 -5.19
C TYR A 75 -2.65 -40.48 -3.96
N VAL A 76 -1.94 -39.34 -4.05
CA VAL A 76 -1.95 -38.28 -3.07
C VAL A 76 -2.54 -37.02 -3.73
N LEU A 77 -3.50 -36.39 -3.06
CA LEU A 77 -4.02 -35.08 -3.44
C LEU A 77 -3.30 -34.00 -2.63
N LEU A 78 -2.72 -33.04 -3.33
CA LEU A 78 -2.18 -31.84 -2.75
C LEU A 78 -3.11 -30.67 -3.05
N GLN A 79 -3.67 -30.02 -2.02
CA GLN A 79 -4.34 -28.75 -2.15
C GLN A 79 -3.29 -27.63 -2.09
N ALA A 80 -2.68 -27.33 -3.22
CA ALA A 80 -1.51 -26.45 -3.31
C ALA A 80 -1.86 -24.98 -3.01
N GLN A 81 -1.84 -24.58 -1.74
CA GLN A 81 -2.09 -23.20 -1.33
C GLN A 81 -0.81 -22.36 -1.30
N ARG A 82 0.33 -22.95 -0.96
CA ARG A 82 1.61 -22.25 -0.85
C ARG A 82 2.40 -22.30 -2.15
N ALA A 83 2.81 -21.13 -2.64
CA ALA A 83 3.75 -21.00 -3.75
C ALA A 83 5.17 -21.33 -3.27
N GLN A 84 5.55 -22.59 -3.45
CA GLN A 84 6.86 -23.13 -3.04
C GLN A 84 7.21 -24.39 -3.84
N SER A 85 8.44 -24.89 -3.66
CA SER A 85 8.87 -26.17 -4.22
C SER A 85 8.33 -27.32 -3.38
N TRP A 86 7.86 -28.35 -4.07
CA TRP A 86 7.37 -29.59 -3.48
C TRP A 86 8.16 -30.77 -4.00
N ARG A 87 8.41 -31.76 -3.14
CA ARG A 87 9.10 -32.99 -3.51
C ARG A 87 8.44 -34.19 -2.88
N PHE A 88 8.24 -35.20 -3.71
CA PHE A 88 7.66 -36.50 -3.33
C PHE A 88 8.57 -37.62 -3.70
N GLU A 89 8.56 -38.67 -2.88
CA GLU A 89 9.22 -39.95 -3.12
C GLU A 89 8.17 -41.06 -3.06
N GLY A 90 8.17 -41.91 -4.09
CA GLY A 90 7.26 -43.07 -4.17
C GLY A 90 8.03 -44.38 -4.17
N SER A 91 7.45 -45.40 -3.57
CA SER A 91 8.00 -46.76 -3.65
C SER A 91 6.88 -47.80 -3.84
N TRP A 92 7.18 -48.82 -4.62
CA TRP A 92 6.27 -49.93 -4.89
C TRP A 92 7.02 -51.24 -4.84
N TYR A 93 6.39 -52.24 -4.17
CA TYR A 93 6.89 -53.63 -4.11
C TYR A 93 6.15 -54.47 -5.14
N ASP A 94 6.86 -54.93 -6.17
CA ASP A 94 6.31 -55.88 -7.14
C ASP A 94 6.29 -57.28 -6.58
N ASN A 95 5.12 -57.76 -6.19
CA ASN A 95 4.92 -59.10 -5.66
C ASN A 95 5.29 -60.22 -6.64
N ALA A 96 5.22 -59.94 -7.97
CA ALA A 96 5.54 -60.96 -8.98
C ALA A 96 7.05 -61.23 -9.10
N THR A 97 7.87 -60.23 -8.80
CA THR A 97 9.32 -60.30 -8.95
C THR A 97 10.09 -60.22 -7.63
N GLY A 98 9.43 -59.84 -6.55
CA GLY A 98 10.06 -59.55 -5.26
C GLY A 98 10.98 -58.34 -5.26
N THR A 99 10.77 -57.38 -6.20
CA THR A 99 11.60 -56.20 -6.39
C THR A 99 10.91 -54.96 -5.81
N VAL A 100 11.68 -54.13 -5.09
CA VAL A 100 11.24 -52.78 -4.68
C VAL A 100 11.73 -51.79 -5.72
N PHE A 101 10.80 -51.00 -6.26
CA PHE A 101 11.08 -49.86 -7.13
C PHE A 101 10.87 -48.58 -6.36
N ALA A 102 11.62 -47.51 -6.71
CA ALA A 102 11.49 -46.20 -6.11
C ALA A 102 11.62 -45.09 -7.16
N ALA A 103 10.85 -44.02 -7.00
CA ALA A 103 10.89 -42.85 -7.85
C ALA A 103 10.83 -41.58 -7.01
N SER A 104 11.26 -40.47 -7.56
CA SER A 104 11.05 -39.12 -6.96
C SER A 104 10.61 -38.13 -8.01
N THR A 105 9.82 -37.16 -7.58
CA THR A 105 9.42 -36.00 -8.41
C THR A 105 9.51 -34.73 -7.61
N SER A 106 9.76 -33.61 -8.28
CA SER A 106 9.68 -32.28 -7.70
C SER A 106 9.03 -31.31 -8.68
N PHE A 107 8.27 -30.37 -8.18
CA PHE A 107 7.64 -29.31 -8.94
C PHE A 107 7.48 -28.06 -8.11
N ASP A 108 7.34 -26.91 -8.78
CA ASP A 108 7.10 -25.63 -8.15
C ASP A 108 5.64 -25.24 -8.32
N VAL A 109 4.98 -24.91 -7.21
CA VAL A 109 3.68 -24.24 -7.22
C VAL A 109 3.95 -22.74 -7.36
N ARG A 110 3.39 -22.14 -8.40
CA ARG A 110 3.51 -20.70 -8.67
C ARG A 110 2.45 -19.92 -7.89
N THR A 111 2.68 -18.63 -7.70
CA THR A 111 1.65 -17.71 -7.19
C THR A 111 0.44 -17.70 -8.11
N GLY A 112 -0.74 -17.59 -7.52
CA GLY A 112 -2.00 -17.43 -8.22
C GLY A 112 -2.15 -16.02 -8.83
N ARG A 113 -3.38 -15.73 -9.30
CA ARG A 113 -3.71 -14.36 -9.77
C ARG A 113 -3.81 -13.42 -8.59
N LEU A 114 -3.53 -12.14 -8.84
CA LEU A 114 -3.74 -11.08 -7.86
C LEU A 114 -5.19 -11.10 -7.35
N ALA A 115 -5.35 -11.16 -6.03
CA ALA A 115 -6.64 -11.19 -5.35
C ALA A 115 -6.84 -10.01 -4.41
N PHE A 116 -5.79 -9.53 -3.75
CA PHE A 116 -5.88 -8.34 -2.89
C PHE A 116 -4.54 -7.60 -2.80
N ILE A 117 -4.64 -6.32 -2.48
CA ILE A 117 -3.52 -5.40 -2.29
C ILE A 117 -3.62 -4.84 -0.87
N THR A 118 -2.48 -4.66 -0.20
CA THR A 118 -2.39 -3.92 1.05
C THR A 118 -1.53 -2.67 0.86
N LEU A 119 -1.90 -1.61 1.55
CA LEU A 119 -1.17 -0.35 1.60
C LEU A 119 -0.90 0.03 3.05
N ASP A 120 0.21 0.69 3.30
CA ASP A 120 0.50 1.35 4.57
C ASP A 120 -0.08 2.77 4.56
N GLY A 121 -0.28 3.39 5.75
CA GLY A 121 -0.62 4.80 5.90
C GLY A 121 -2.09 5.12 6.15
N GLU A 122 -2.98 4.15 6.35
CA GLU A 122 -4.39 4.42 6.68
C GLU A 122 -4.51 5.25 7.98
N GLY A 123 -5.25 6.36 7.91
CA GLY A 123 -5.49 7.26 9.04
C GLY A 123 -4.29 8.11 9.45
N THR A 124 -3.20 8.13 8.68
CA THR A 124 -2.00 8.89 9.00
C THR A 124 -2.23 10.40 8.79
N GLN A 125 -1.62 11.22 9.65
CA GLN A 125 -1.46 12.65 9.42
C GLN A 125 -0.07 12.92 8.83
N VAL A 126 -0.01 13.70 7.74
CA VAL A 126 1.21 14.04 7.01
C VAL A 126 1.28 15.56 6.87
N PRO A 127 2.38 16.25 7.22
CA PRO A 127 2.53 17.67 6.92
C PRO A 127 2.61 17.90 5.41
N ALA A 128 2.19 19.09 4.95
CA ALA A 128 2.11 19.41 3.52
C ALA A 128 3.45 19.42 2.77
N ASP A 129 4.57 19.37 3.42
CA ASP A 129 5.90 19.19 2.85
C ASP A 129 6.48 17.80 3.16
N GLY A 130 5.67 16.97 3.80
CA GLY A 130 6.02 15.60 4.16
C GLY A 130 5.80 14.60 3.03
N SER A 131 6.35 13.43 3.19
CA SER A 131 6.15 12.32 2.27
C SER A 131 5.74 11.04 3.01
N LEU A 132 5.02 10.17 2.32
CA LEU A 132 4.52 8.91 2.84
C LEU A 132 4.87 7.76 1.88
N ASP A 133 5.51 6.73 2.41
CA ASP A 133 5.74 5.47 1.69
C ASP A 133 4.50 4.57 1.85
N LEU A 134 3.83 4.27 0.76
CA LEU A 134 2.60 3.48 0.78
C LEU A 134 2.83 1.97 0.76
N ASN A 135 4.04 1.51 0.41
CA ASN A 135 4.51 0.12 0.46
C ASN A 135 3.47 -0.91 -0.05
N PRO A 136 3.03 -0.84 -1.30
CA PRO A 136 2.04 -1.76 -1.81
C PRO A 136 2.55 -3.19 -1.78
N LYS A 137 1.74 -4.11 -1.23
CA LYS A 137 2.01 -5.54 -1.26
C LYS A 137 0.85 -6.26 -1.93
N PHE A 138 1.17 -7.23 -2.76
CA PHE A 138 0.26 -7.92 -3.65
C PHE A 138 0.16 -9.37 -3.26
N PHE A 139 -1.05 -9.90 -3.21
CA PHE A 139 -1.27 -11.27 -2.76
C PHE A 139 -2.28 -11.97 -3.67
N ASP A 140 -2.09 -13.27 -3.86
CA ASP A 140 -3.09 -14.15 -4.43
C ASP A 140 -4.19 -14.51 -3.40
N SER A 141 -5.18 -15.29 -3.82
CA SER A 141 -6.28 -15.70 -2.95
C SER A 141 -5.86 -16.60 -1.79
N SER A 142 -4.68 -17.20 -1.86
CA SER A 142 -4.10 -18.05 -0.82
C SER A 142 -3.13 -17.30 0.10
N GLY A 143 -2.90 -16.01 -0.16
CA GLY A 143 -2.02 -15.16 0.63
C GLY A 143 -0.54 -15.22 0.23
N ASN A 144 -0.21 -15.82 -0.92
CA ASN A 144 1.15 -15.77 -1.44
C ASN A 144 1.44 -14.41 -2.06
N GLN A 145 2.59 -13.85 -1.74
CA GLN A 145 2.99 -12.54 -2.25
C GLN A 145 3.45 -12.63 -3.72
N LEU A 146 2.96 -11.71 -4.56
CA LEU A 146 3.41 -11.51 -5.94
C LEU A 146 4.55 -10.48 -5.95
N GLU A 147 5.55 -10.69 -6.84
CA GLU A 147 6.75 -9.83 -6.89
C GLU A 147 6.56 -8.58 -7.74
N GLU A 148 6.00 -8.70 -8.95
CA GLU A 148 5.87 -7.57 -9.88
C GLU A 148 4.44 -7.46 -10.40
N VAL A 149 3.84 -6.27 -10.21
CA VAL A 149 2.49 -5.95 -10.69
C VAL A 149 2.49 -4.53 -11.25
N ALA A 150 1.92 -4.34 -12.43
CA ALA A 150 1.74 -3.00 -13.00
C ALA A 150 0.67 -2.23 -12.23
N LEU A 151 0.99 -1.00 -11.82
CA LEU A 151 0.17 -0.19 -10.93
C LEU A 151 -0.37 1.06 -11.63
N ASN A 152 -1.63 1.40 -11.31
CA ASN A 152 -2.22 2.69 -11.60
C ASN A 152 -2.62 3.33 -10.26
N TRP A 153 -2.19 4.59 -10.05
CA TRP A 153 -2.43 5.33 -8.83
C TRP A 153 -3.35 6.52 -9.08
N THR A 154 -4.24 6.77 -8.14
CA THR A 154 -5.06 7.99 -8.15
C THR A 154 -5.05 8.66 -6.78
N LEU A 155 -5.06 10.00 -6.76
CA LEU A 155 -5.26 10.86 -5.61
C LEU A 155 -6.58 11.60 -5.82
N ASP A 156 -7.55 11.40 -4.94
CA ASP A 156 -8.89 12.01 -5.02
C ASP A 156 -9.57 11.82 -6.38
N GLY A 157 -9.23 10.72 -7.08
CA GLY A 157 -9.72 10.38 -8.41
C GLY A 157 -8.86 10.88 -9.58
N GLU A 158 -7.87 11.73 -9.35
CA GLU A 158 -6.92 12.19 -10.36
C GLU A 158 -5.76 11.23 -10.51
N ASP A 159 -5.28 11.01 -11.75
CA ASP A 159 -4.17 10.08 -12.03
C ASP A 159 -2.82 10.67 -11.59
N ILE A 160 -2.16 9.97 -10.66
CA ILE A 160 -0.81 10.28 -10.17
C ILE A 160 0.20 9.17 -10.45
N THR A 161 -0.11 8.25 -11.37
CA THR A 161 0.72 7.06 -11.65
C THR A 161 2.16 7.43 -12.02
N LEU A 162 2.35 8.44 -12.87
CA LEU A 162 3.67 8.89 -13.28
C LEU A 162 4.47 9.47 -12.11
N GLU A 163 3.82 10.26 -11.26
CA GLU A 163 4.44 10.85 -10.06
C GLU A 163 4.93 9.75 -9.12
N MET A 164 4.07 8.77 -8.82
CA MET A 164 4.39 7.63 -7.96
C MET A 164 5.55 6.79 -8.51
N LEU A 165 5.58 6.55 -9.83
CA LEU A 165 6.68 5.82 -10.48
C LEU A 165 8.02 6.57 -10.42
N LEU A 166 8.01 7.89 -10.57
CA LEU A 166 9.21 8.73 -10.49
C LEU A 166 9.77 8.83 -9.06
N ASN A 167 8.94 8.62 -8.06
CA ASN A 167 9.28 8.73 -6.64
C ASN A 167 9.35 7.37 -5.93
N ASP A 168 9.52 6.26 -6.66
CA ASP A 168 9.61 4.89 -6.12
C ASP A 168 8.43 4.51 -5.20
N GLY A 169 7.21 4.95 -5.56
CA GLY A 169 5.99 4.68 -4.79
C GLY A 169 5.79 5.57 -3.57
N ARG A 170 6.57 6.65 -3.43
CA ARG A 170 6.44 7.64 -2.38
C ARG A 170 5.55 8.79 -2.84
N TRP A 171 4.54 9.10 -2.05
CA TRP A 171 3.69 10.25 -2.26
C TRP A 171 4.15 11.44 -1.42
N THR A 172 4.11 12.65 -2.00
CA THR A 172 4.44 13.91 -1.31
C THR A 172 3.17 14.74 -1.14
N ALA A 173 2.89 15.12 0.11
CA ALA A 173 1.73 15.93 0.46
C ALA A 173 1.96 17.40 0.09
N THR A 174 0.93 18.05 -0.47
CA THR A 174 0.98 19.49 -0.84
C THR A 174 -0.20 20.29 -0.32
N ASN A 175 -1.41 19.77 -0.41
CA ASN A 175 -2.64 20.47 -0.04
C ASN A 175 -3.20 19.91 1.28
N ILE A 176 -3.58 20.79 2.19
CA ILE A 176 -4.22 20.41 3.45
C ILE A 176 -5.62 19.82 3.23
N GLY A 177 -6.01 18.89 4.09
CA GLY A 177 -7.34 18.27 4.05
C GLY A 177 -7.29 16.76 4.11
N GLY A 178 -8.46 16.14 3.99
CA GLY A 178 -8.59 14.70 3.85
C GLY A 178 -8.38 14.28 2.41
N HIS A 179 -7.52 13.28 2.18
CA HIS A 179 -7.19 12.76 0.87
C HIS A 179 -7.40 11.24 0.80
N GLU A 180 -7.76 10.77 -0.39
CA GLU A 180 -7.89 9.35 -0.70
C GLU A 180 -6.90 8.97 -1.80
N ILE A 181 -5.94 8.10 -1.46
CA ILE A 181 -5.02 7.50 -2.43
C ILE A 181 -5.50 6.09 -2.73
N ARG A 182 -5.64 5.79 -4.01
CA ARG A 182 -6.06 4.48 -4.48
C ARG A 182 -5.05 3.92 -5.46
N VAL A 183 -4.73 2.63 -5.28
CA VAL A 183 -3.96 1.84 -6.25
C VAL A 183 -4.87 0.82 -6.91
N ASN A 184 -4.66 0.59 -8.20
CA ASN A 184 -5.34 -0.44 -8.99
C ASN A 184 -4.30 -1.25 -9.76
N ALA A 185 -4.49 -2.58 -9.77
CA ALA A 185 -3.72 -3.53 -10.57
C ALA A 185 -4.66 -4.66 -11.01
N ASP A 186 -4.74 -4.94 -12.31
CA ASP A 186 -5.57 -6.01 -12.88
C ASP A 186 -7.03 -6.02 -12.41
N GLY A 187 -7.60 -4.85 -12.09
CA GLY A 187 -8.96 -4.70 -11.59
C GLY A 187 -9.13 -4.93 -10.08
N VAL A 188 -8.06 -5.28 -9.39
CA VAL A 188 -7.99 -5.31 -7.91
C VAL A 188 -7.51 -3.95 -7.42
N PHE A 189 -8.11 -3.43 -6.36
CA PHE A 189 -7.73 -2.13 -5.82
C PHE A 189 -7.60 -2.15 -4.30
N ALA A 190 -6.77 -1.24 -3.79
CA ALA A 190 -6.71 -0.86 -2.39
C ALA A 190 -6.77 0.66 -2.27
N THR A 191 -7.24 1.13 -1.14
CA THR A 191 -7.41 2.56 -0.85
C THR A 191 -6.87 2.85 0.54
N VAL A 192 -6.21 3.99 0.68
CA VAL A 192 -5.80 4.57 1.96
C VAL A 192 -6.35 5.98 2.08
N ARG A 193 -6.88 6.32 3.27
CA ARG A 193 -7.33 7.66 3.61
C ARG A 193 -6.39 8.26 4.64
N LEU A 194 -6.00 9.50 4.39
CA LEU A 194 -5.07 10.23 5.24
C LEU A 194 -5.50 11.69 5.37
N THR A 195 -4.88 12.40 6.30
CA THR A 195 -5.11 13.83 6.49
C THR A 195 -3.80 14.57 6.31
N VAL A 196 -3.78 15.55 5.41
CA VAL A 196 -2.67 16.47 5.28
C VAL A 196 -2.94 17.69 6.18
N VAL A 197 -1.97 18.00 7.02
CA VAL A 197 -1.95 19.20 7.86
C VAL A 197 -0.98 20.23 7.28
N ALA A 198 -1.03 21.47 7.74
CA ALA A 198 -0.10 22.49 7.28
C ALA A 198 1.36 22.03 7.46
N GLY A 199 2.22 22.41 6.52
CA GLY A 199 3.66 22.17 6.57
C GLY A 199 4.39 23.16 7.48
N THR A 200 5.71 23.22 7.34
CA THR A 200 6.54 24.17 8.09
C THR A 200 6.19 25.61 7.69
N ALA A 201 6.12 26.49 8.67
CA ALA A 201 5.87 27.92 8.44
C ALA A 201 6.91 28.51 7.48
N HIS A 202 6.44 29.09 6.38
CA HIS A 202 7.24 29.77 5.36
C HIS A 202 7.05 31.28 5.40
N GLY A 203 5.85 31.74 5.73
CA GLY A 203 5.51 33.13 5.82
C GLY A 203 4.37 33.42 6.78
N LEU A 204 4.10 34.69 7.03
CA LEU A 204 2.94 35.17 7.77
C LEU A 204 2.13 36.07 6.89
N THR A 205 0.81 36.08 7.03
CA THR A 205 -0.12 37.06 6.44
C THR A 205 -0.99 37.64 7.53
N THR A 206 -1.50 38.88 7.30
CA THR A 206 -2.37 39.57 8.24
C THR A 206 -3.39 40.43 7.51
N ASP A 207 -4.47 40.76 8.18
CA ASP A 207 -5.46 41.70 7.71
C ASP A 207 -4.95 43.18 7.68
N ALA A 208 -3.72 43.43 8.17
CA ALA A 208 -3.05 44.74 8.21
C ALA A 208 -1.81 44.82 7.29
N ASP A 209 -1.69 44.01 6.25
CA ASP A 209 -0.53 43.98 5.34
C ASP A 209 -0.19 45.35 4.72
N ASP A 210 -1.20 46.17 4.43
CA ASP A 210 -1.04 47.54 3.88
C ASP A 210 -0.60 48.55 4.95
N GLY A 211 -0.56 48.19 6.21
CA GLY A 211 -0.20 49.00 7.35
C GLY A 211 -1.25 49.07 8.44
N LEU A 212 -0.76 49.14 9.66
CA LEU A 212 -1.59 49.23 10.87
C LEU A 212 -1.62 50.66 11.41
N VAL A 213 -2.81 51.23 11.55
CA VAL A 213 -2.99 52.52 12.19
C VAL A 213 -3.85 52.35 13.45
N VAL A 214 -3.27 52.67 14.62
CA VAL A 214 -3.92 52.49 15.92
C VAL A 214 -3.80 53.75 16.78
N LYS A 215 -4.70 53.94 17.73
CA LYS A 215 -4.60 55.01 18.73
C LYS A 215 -3.88 54.53 19.99
N ALA A 216 -3.03 55.38 20.56
CA ALA A 216 -2.29 55.02 21.77
C ALA A 216 -3.25 54.71 22.93
N GLY A 217 -3.06 53.57 23.55
CA GLY A 217 -3.86 53.05 24.66
C GLY A 217 -5.16 52.35 24.26
N GLU A 218 -5.52 52.31 22.96
CA GLU A 218 -6.69 51.58 22.49
C GLU A 218 -6.25 50.22 21.96
N PRO A 219 -6.93 49.10 22.35
CA PRO A 219 -6.65 47.79 21.82
C PRO A 219 -7.15 47.68 20.38
N HIS A 220 -6.38 47.00 19.54
CA HIS A 220 -6.71 46.66 18.16
C HIS A 220 -6.46 45.18 17.91
N ASP A 221 -7.45 44.47 17.38
CA ASP A 221 -7.31 43.07 17.05
C ASP A 221 -6.72 42.91 15.66
N LEU A 222 -5.71 42.05 15.52
CA LEU A 222 -5.05 41.68 14.30
C LEU A 222 -5.33 40.20 14.04
N PHE A 223 -5.72 39.86 12.82
CA PHE A 223 -5.82 38.48 12.41
C PHE A 223 -4.51 38.06 11.72
N ILE A 224 -3.82 37.07 12.26
CA ILE A 224 -2.51 36.61 11.78
C ILE A 224 -2.58 35.11 11.44
N GLN A 225 -2.14 34.78 10.24
CA GLN A 225 -2.11 33.42 9.73
C GLN A 225 -0.70 33.04 9.32
N VAL A 226 -0.36 31.75 9.52
CA VAL A 226 0.86 31.13 9.01
C VAL A 226 0.58 30.59 7.63
N VAL A 227 1.53 30.72 6.73
CA VAL A 227 1.48 30.19 5.37
C VAL A 227 2.68 29.26 5.16
N ASP A 228 2.46 28.02 4.75
CA ASP A 228 3.52 27.09 4.38
C ASP A 228 4.05 27.34 2.96
N VAL A 229 5.06 26.57 2.54
CA VAL A 229 5.69 26.68 1.22
C VAL A 229 4.73 26.40 0.05
N HIS A 230 3.65 25.64 0.30
CA HIS A 230 2.62 25.29 -0.68
C HIS A 230 1.45 26.30 -0.73
N GLY A 231 1.47 27.29 0.17
CA GLY A 231 0.40 28.30 0.29
C GLY A 231 -0.78 27.85 1.15
N ASN A 232 -0.66 26.76 1.89
CA ASN A 232 -1.67 26.36 2.87
C ASN A 232 -1.63 27.32 4.06
N ILE A 233 -2.80 27.67 4.55
CA ILE A 233 -2.98 28.68 5.58
C ILE A 233 -3.51 28.03 6.86
N GLU A 234 -2.90 28.41 7.99
CA GLU A 234 -3.34 28.02 9.33
C GLU A 234 -3.35 29.25 10.26
N GLU A 235 -4.26 29.29 11.23
CA GLU A 235 -4.30 30.34 12.24
C GLU A 235 -3.08 30.24 13.15
N SER A 236 -2.35 31.36 13.27
CA SER A 236 -1.17 31.38 14.16
C SER A 236 -1.55 31.32 15.64
N THR A 237 -0.80 30.50 16.40
CA THR A 237 -1.00 30.33 17.85
C THR A 237 0.17 30.84 18.71
N SER A 238 1.28 31.26 18.10
CA SER A 238 2.53 31.52 18.81
C SER A 238 3.29 32.79 18.36
N VAL A 239 2.60 33.78 17.80
CA VAL A 239 3.24 35.03 17.29
C VAL A 239 3.96 35.78 18.39
N THR A 240 5.15 36.21 18.10
CA THR A 240 5.94 37.17 18.88
C THR A 240 6.24 38.43 18.09
N THR A 241 6.72 39.51 18.74
CA THR A 241 7.15 40.69 18.06
C THR A 241 8.48 41.19 18.60
N THR A 242 9.30 41.78 17.71
CA THR A 242 10.54 42.45 18.08
C THR A 242 10.35 43.93 18.42
N LEU A 243 9.11 44.43 18.39
CA LEU A 243 8.83 45.82 18.78
C LEU A 243 9.15 46.05 20.25
N ASP A 244 9.88 47.15 20.57
CA ASP A 244 10.17 47.51 21.96
C ASP A 244 8.89 47.70 22.79
N ALA A 245 8.81 47.01 23.92
CA ALA A 245 7.65 47.02 24.82
C ALA A 245 7.24 48.42 25.33
N SER A 246 8.12 49.41 25.26
CA SER A 246 7.80 50.85 25.54
C SER A 246 6.99 51.52 24.42
N LEU A 247 7.00 50.97 23.20
CA LEU A 247 6.32 51.48 22.02
C LEU A 247 4.94 50.82 21.84
N GLY A 248 4.84 49.54 22.13
CA GLY A 248 3.59 48.80 22.00
C GLY A 248 3.69 47.40 22.61
N GLU A 249 2.59 46.70 22.63
CA GLU A 249 2.49 45.32 23.17
C GLU A 249 1.54 44.51 22.32
N LEU A 250 1.97 43.27 22.01
CA LEU A 250 1.15 42.28 21.30
C LEU A 250 0.84 41.14 22.28
N THR A 251 -0.43 40.79 22.41
CA THR A 251 -0.91 39.71 23.27
C THR A 251 -1.97 38.88 22.53
N THR A 252 -2.27 37.70 23.01
CA THR A 252 -3.38 36.91 22.47
C THR A 252 -4.70 37.61 22.67
N SER A 253 -5.53 37.66 21.63
CA SER A 253 -6.88 38.21 21.73
C SER A 253 -7.85 37.17 22.28
N GLN A 254 -8.94 37.65 22.90
CA GLN A 254 -10.05 36.81 23.35
C GLN A 254 -11.09 36.55 22.26
N VAL A 255 -10.88 37.09 21.04
CA VAL A 255 -11.81 36.93 19.92
C VAL A 255 -11.81 35.50 19.40
N GLY A 256 -10.65 34.84 19.26
CA GLY A 256 -10.51 33.49 18.76
C GLY A 256 -9.10 33.15 18.35
N LEU A 257 -8.93 31.96 17.79
CA LEU A 257 -7.64 31.51 17.22
C LEU A 257 -7.22 32.41 16.09
N GLY A 258 -5.92 32.65 15.94
CA GLY A 258 -5.35 33.55 14.91
C GLY A 258 -5.52 35.02 15.24
N TYR A 259 -6.31 35.42 16.24
CA TYR A 259 -6.49 36.81 16.63
C TYR A 259 -5.51 37.22 17.73
N TRP A 260 -4.83 38.33 17.49
CA TRP A 260 -3.86 38.92 18.39
C TRP A 260 -4.28 40.36 18.70
N GLN A 261 -4.08 40.81 19.92
CA GLN A 261 -4.41 42.18 20.34
C GLN A 261 -3.15 43.02 20.44
N PHE A 262 -3.09 44.08 19.64
CA PHE A 262 -2.03 45.09 19.71
C PHE A 262 -2.50 46.34 20.45
N ILE A 263 -1.67 46.83 21.36
CA ILE A 263 -1.89 48.09 22.07
C ILE A 263 -0.67 49.01 21.87
N GLY A 264 -0.86 50.05 21.10
CA GLY A 264 0.16 51.10 20.90
C GLY A 264 0.33 51.97 22.17
N LYS A 265 1.57 52.26 22.56
CA LYS A 265 1.87 53.03 23.79
C LYS A 265 2.45 54.42 23.51
N LYS A 266 3.21 54.60 22.43
CA LYS A 266 3.89 55.85 22.10
C LYS A 266 3.61 56.28 20.68
N VAL A 267 3.13 57.53 20.52
CA VAL A 267 2.81 58.12 19.21
C VAL A 267 4.05 58.15 18.32
N GLY A 268 3.88 57.78 17.06
CA GLY A 268 4.95 57.76 16.05
C GLY A 268 4.70 56.72 14.94
N THR A 269 5.64 56.65 14.01
CA THR A 269 5.64 55.66 12.94
C THR A 269 6.77 54.66 13.17
N TYR A 270 6.45 53.37 13.10
CA TYR A 270 7.33 52.26 13.44
C TYR A 270 7.19 51.15 12.42
N SER A 271 7.93 50.08 12.58
CA SER A 271 7.75 48.80 11.93
C SER A 271 7.37 47.74 12.99
N LEU A 272 6.22 47.10 12.84
CA LEU A 272 5.82 45.97 13.65
C LEU A 272 6.34 44.70 12.94
N VAL A 273 7.33 44.07 13.51
CA VAL A 273 7.83 42.80 12.99
C VAL A 273 7.17 41.68 13.79
N LEU A 274 6.47 40.80 13.09
CA LEU A 274 5.84 39.59 13.62
C LEU A 274 6.74 38.41 13.30
N GLU A 275 6.82 37.47 14.21
CA GLU A 275 7.59 36.24 14.07
C GLU A 275 6.82 35.02 14.64
N ASP A 276 6.75 33.96 13.87
CA ASP A 276 6.17 32.68 14.29
C ASP A 276 6.95 31.55 13.60
N GLU A 277 7.42 30.56 14.36
CA GLU A 277 8.20 29.37 13.90
C GLU A 277 9.35 29.71 12.92
N GLY A 278 9.95 30.88 13.03
CA GLY A 278 11.04 31.35 12.15
C GLY A 278 10.57 32.08 10.89
N ALA A 279 9.29 32.08 10.57
CA ALA A 279 8.70 32.97 9.57
C ALA A 279 8.58 34.37 10.13
N THR A 280 8.83 35.39 9.31
CA THR A 280 8.74 36.81 9.72
C THR A 280 7.91 37.60 8.76
N HIS A 281 7.17 38.60 9.29
CA HIS A 281 6.41 39.57 8.51
C HIS A 281 6.55 40.93 9.10
N THR A 282 6.64 41.99 8.26
CA THR A 282 6.83 43.37 8.71
C THR A 282 5.68 44.23 8.25
N ILE A 283 4.99 44.85 9.21
CA ILE A 283 3.85 45.75 8.98
C ILE A 283 4.27 47.18 9.27
N PRO A 284 4.02 48.13 8.37
CA PRO A 284 4.13 49.56 8.70
C PRO A 284 3.13 49.91 9.82
N LEU A 285 3.61 50.49 10.90
CA LEU A 285 2.81 50.82 12.09
C LEU A 285 2.78 52.32 12.33
N THR A 286 1.59 52.90 12.42
CA THR A 286 1.38 54.29 12.85
C THR A 286 0.55 54.29 14.14
N ILE A 287 1.12 54.85 15.20
CA ILE A 287 0.42 55.05 16.47
C ILE A 287 0.05 56.54 16.58
N GLU A 288 -1.24 56.83 16.52
CA GLU A 288 -1.80 58.17 16.68
C GLU A 288 -2.06 58.50 18.15
N ALA A 289 -2.29 59.76 18.44
CA ALA A 289 -2.68 60.20 19.79
C ALA A 289 -4.05 59.60 20.16
N GLY A 290 -4.10 58.96 21.32
CA GLY A 290 -5.34 58.46 21.92
C GLY A 290 -6.15 59.60 22.58
N ALA A 291 -7.22 59.23 23.28
CA ALA A 291 -8.03 60.18 24.04
C ALA A 291 -7.18 60.88 25.14
N PRO A 292 -7.31 62.18 25.31
CA PRO A 292 -6.57 62.94 26.32
C PRO A 292 -6.97 62.49 27.73
N VAL A 293 -5.99 62.02 28.52
CA VAL A 293 -6.21 61.53 29.90
C VAL A 293 -5.99 62.68 30.92
N ARG A 294 -5.22 63.72 30.54
CA ARG A 294 -4.88 64.82 31.42
C ARG A 294 -4.56 66.09 30.62
N ILE A 295 -5.11 67.21 31.08
CA ILE A 295 -4.72 68.52 30.62
C ILE A 295 -3.80 69.16 31.67
N GLN A 296 -2.60 69.54 31.29
CA GLN A 296 -1.64 70.23 32.15
C GLN A 296 -1.57 71.71 31.69
N ALA A 297 -2.07 72.67 32.51
CA ALA A 297 -1.88 74.09 32.30
C ALA A 297 -0.62 74.53 33.04
N SER A 298 0.33 75.11 32.33
CA SER A 298 1.42 75.94 32.94
C SER A 298 1.00 77.35 33.07
N ILE A 299 1.07 77.94 34.24
CA ILE A 299 0.88 79.32 34.56
C ILE A 299 2.18 80.05 34.48
#